data_a94e321f460decbe38ae03ed5f0cf69f
#
_entry.id   a94e321f460decbe38ae03ed5f0cf69f
#
_cell.length_a   1.000
_cell.length_b   1.000
_cell.length_c   1.000
_cell.angle_alpha   90.00
_cell.angle_beta   90.00
_cell.angle_gamma   90.00
#
_symmetry.space_group_name_H-M   'P 1'
#
loop_
_entity.id
_entity.type
_entity.pdbx_description
1 polymer ?
#
loop_
_entity_poly.entity_id
_entity_poly.type
_entity_poly.pdbx_seq_one_letter_code
_entity_poly.pdbx_strand_id
1 'polypeptide(L)'
;MIYFIDGLIDSCLEDSVIINANSIGYQVFLPTNFLSKLLSEINSVRLYIYHHVREDAQVLYGFSTPDERKFYTVLTSVSGVGPKLGMKIMSHMASDVITKAILEEN
;
A
#
# COMPACT_ATOMS: atom_id res chain seq x y z
N MET A 1 2.42 -15.74 -0.88
CA MET A 1 1.85 -14.39 -0.78
C MET A 1 2.89 -13.43 -0.21
N ILE A 2 3.04 -12.26 -0.82
CA ILE A 2 3.95 -11.23 -0.32
C ILE A 2 3.20 -10.40 0.71
N TYR A 3 3.72 -10.33 1.93
CA TYR A 3 3.10 -9.59 3.04
C TYR A 3 3.78 -8.24 3.29
N PHE A 4 5.09 -8.20 3.23
CA PHE A 4 5.83 -6.95 3.30
C PHE A 4 7.09 -7.02 2.45
N ILE A 5 7.61 -5.86 2.08
CA ILE A 5 8.87 -5.75 1.35
C ILE A 5 9.72 -4.68 2.05
N ASP A 6 10.95 -5.05 2.38
CA ASP A 6 11.97 -4.12 2.86
C ASP A 6 12.93 -3.83 1.72
N GLY A 7 13.16 -2.56 1.45
CA GLY A 7 14.09 -2.20 0.39
C GLY A 7 14.31 -0.71 0.27
N LEU A 8 14.96 -0.34 -0.83
CA LEU A 8 15.23 1.06 -1.17
C LEU A 8 14.31 1.48 -2.31
N ILE A 9 13.83 2.71 -2.24
CA ILE A 9 13.05 3.26 -3.33
C ILE A 9 14.00 3.56 -4.49
N ASP A 10 13.82 2.85 -5.60
CA ASP A 10 14.63 3.04 -6.79
C ASP A 10 14.10 4.21 -7.62
N SER A 11 12.78 4.25 -7.83
CA SER A 11 12.16 5.30 -8.62
C SER A 11 10.69 5.46 -8.21
N CYS A 12 10.13 6.61 -8.51
CA CYS A 12 8.74 6.92 -8.26
C CYS A 12 8.01 7.17 -9.56
N LEU A 13 6.88 6.50 -9.73
CA LEU A 13 5.97 6.72 -10.84
C LEU A 13 4.80 7.58 -10.35
N GLU A 14 3.81 7.82 -11.20
CA GLU A 14 2.68 8.67 -10.84
C GLU A 14 1.87 8.12 -9.67
N ASP A 15 1.67 6.81 -9.63
CA ASP A 15 0.79 6.15 -8.66
C ASP A 15 1.48 5.02 -7.90
N SER A 16 2.79 4.85 -8.12
CA SER A 16 3.51 3.70 -7.59
C SER A 16 4.98 3.99 -7.43
N VAL A 17 5.69 3.10 -6.77
CA VAL A 17 7.14 3.14 -6.63
C VAL A 17 7.72 1.83 -7.15
N ILE A 18 8.98 1.90 -7.55
CA ILE A 18 9.78 0.71 -7.78
C ILE A 18 10.67 0.56 -6.55
N ILE A 19 10.46 -0.51 -5.80
CA ILE A 19 11.28 -0.80 -4.63
C ILE A 19 12.31 -1.86 -4.99
N ASN A 20 13.57 -1.58 -4.68
CA ASN A 20 14.66 -2.52 -4.90
C ASN A 20 14.87 -3.33 -3.62
N ALA A 21 14.56 -4.61 -3.69
CA ALA A 21 14.74 -5.54 -2.59
C ALA A 21 15.62 -6.69 -3.09
N ASN A 22 16.85 -6.76 -2.60
CA ASN A 22 17.85 -7.77 -3.01
C ASN A 22 18.03 -7.80 -4.53
N SER A 23 18.15 -6.62 -5.14
CA SER A 23 18.38 -6.45 -6.58
C SER A 23 17.20 -6.89 -7.47
N ILE A 24 16.02 -7.04 -6.87
CA ILE A 24 14.78 -7.25 -7.62
C ILE A 24 13.94 -5.98 -7.48
N GLY A 25 13.45 -5.46 -8.60
CA GLY A 25 12.57 -4.30 -8.61
C GLY A 25 11.11 -4.74 -8.58
N TYR A 26 10.39 -4.31 -7.53
CA TYR A 26 8.95 -4.56 -7.42
C TYR A 26 8.21 -3.25 -7.63
N GLN A 27 7.22 -3.26 -8.50
CA GLN A 27 6.32 -2.12 -8.62
C GLN A 27 5.21 -2.25 -7.58
N VAL A 28 5.09 -1.24 -6.72
CA VAL A 28 4.10 -1.24 -5.64
C VAL A 28 3.27 0.02 -5.76
N PHE A 29 1.95 -0.15 -5.88
CA PHE A 29 1.01 0.97 -5.92
C PHE A 29 0.74 1.44 -4.51
N LEU A 30 0.79 2.76 -4.30
CA LEU A 30 0.67 3.36 -2.98
C LEU A 30 -0.46 4.40 -2.97
N PRO A 31 -1.11 4.61 -1.80
CA PRO A 31 -1.99 5.76 -1.66
C PRO A 31 -1.21 7.05 -1.91
N THR A 32 -1.84 8.03 -2.54
CA THR A 32 -1.15 9.26 -2.96
C THR A 32 -0.58 10.05 -1.79
N ASN A 33 -1.25 10.05 -0.63
CA ASN A 33 -0.74 10.72 0.57
C ASN A 33 0.54 10.08 1.08
N PHE A 34 0.65 8.75 1.00
CA PHE A 34 1.88 8.04 1.38
C PHE A 34 2.99 8.25 0.35
N LEU A 35 2.64 8.19 -0.92
CA LEU A 35 3.59 8.43 -2.01
C LEU A 35 4.24 9.81 -1.88
N SER A 36 3.43 10.83 -1.61
CA SER A 36 3.94 12.20 -1.42
C SER A 36 4.91 12.28 -0.26
N LYS A 37 4.65 11.53 0.81
CA LYS A 37 5.51 11.48 1.99
C LYS A 37 6.84 10.81 1.67
N LEU A 38 6.83 9.74 0.91
CA LEU A 38 8.05 9.02 0.51
C LEU A 38 8.93 9.82 -0.42
N LEU A 39 8.38 10.72 -1.22
CA LEU A 39 9.16 11.55 -2.12
C LEU A 39 10.13 12.47 -1.38
N SER A 40 9.84 12.81 -0.13
CA SER A 40 10.71 13.67 0.69
C SER A 40 11.70 12.89 1.55
N GLU A 41 11.57 11.57 1.63
CA GLU A 41 12.44 10.72 2.45
C GLU A 41 13.00 9.58 1.59
N ILE A 42 14.30 9.66 1.29
CA ILE A 42 14.93 8.70 0.39
C ILE A 42 15.78 7.74 1.18
N ASN A 43 15.17 6.77 1.82
CA ASN A 43 15.92 5.75 2.56
C ASN A 43 15.25 4.41 2.43
N SER A 44 15.74 3.43 3.17
CA SER A 44 15.12 2.13 3.24
C SER A 44 13.73 2.26 3.85
N VAL A 45 12.80 1.51 3.32
CA VAL A 45 11.41 1.56 3.76
C VAL A 45 10.87 0.14 3.84
N ARG A 46 9.96 -0.07 4.77
CA ARG A 46 9.14 -1.28 4.78
C ARG A 46 7.76 -0.91 4.25
N LEU A 47 7.33 -1.61 3.21
CA LEU A 47 5.99 -1.48 2.68
C LEU A 47 5.20 -2.73 3.06
N TYR A 48 4.05 -2.54 3.72
CA TYR A 48 3.15 -3.64 4.03
C TYR A 48 2.26 -3.86 2.80
N ILE A 49 2.24 -5.08 2.30
CA ILE A 49 1.74 -5.40 0.97
C ILE A 49 0.42 -6.13 1.03
N TYR A 50 -0.52 -5.70 0.22
CA TYR A 50 -1.66 -6.51 -0.18
C TYR A 50 -1.35 -7.06 -1.57
N HIS A 51 -1.12 -8.36 -1.65
CA HIS A 51 -0.76 -9.04 -2.89
C HIS A 51 -2.03 -9.52 -3.57
N HIS A 52 -2.47 -8.75 -4.56
CA HIS A 52 -3.70 -9.05 -5.29
C HIS A 52 -3.38 -9.96 -6.47
N VAL A 53 -3.84 -11.20 -6.40
CA VAL A 53 -3.61 -12.19 -7.45
C VAL A 53 -4.90 -12.40 -8.21
N ARG A 54 -4.84 -12.21 -9.51
CA ARG A 54 -5.94 -12.51 -10.43
C ARG A 54 -5.44 -13.51 -11.46
N GLU A 55 -6.36 -14.04 -12.24
CA GLU A 55 -6.05 -15.00 -13.29
C GLU A 55 -5.03 -14.48 -14.30
N ASP A 56 -5.13 -13.20 -14.64
CA ASP A 56 -4.33 -12.55 -15.68
C ASP A 56 -3.29 -11.57 -15.17
N ALA A 57 -3.21 -11.35 -13.86
CA ALA A 57 -2.29 -10.36 -13.30
C ALA A 57 -2.03 -10.57 -11.82
N GLN A 58 -0.89 -10.06 -11.36
CA GLN A 58 -0.56 -9.94 -9.94
C GLN A 58 -0.18 -8.50 -9.68
N VAL A 59 -0.81 -7.89 -8.69
CA VAL A 59 -0.60 -6.47 -8.39
C VAL A 59 -0.27 -6.32 -6.90
N LEU A 60 0.73 -5.49 -6.60
CA LEU A 60 1.14 -5.23 -5.23
C LEU A 60 0.66 -3.84 -4.83
N TYR A 61 -0.11 -3.77 -3.74
CA TYR A 61 -0.52 -2.52 -3.12
C TYR A 61 0.19 -2.39 -1.79
N GLY A 62 0.76 -1.22 -1.51
CA GLY A 62 1.59 -1.02 -0.34
C GLY A 62 1.06 0.05 0.60
N PHE A 63 1.34 -0.15 1.88
CA PHE A 63 0.87 0.72 2.96
C PHE A 63 1.98 0.90 3.97
N SER A 64 1.91 1.98 4.75
CA SER A 64 2.97 2.31 5.70
C SER A 64 2.87 1.52 7.01
N THR A 65 1.70 1.00 7.34
CA THR A 65 1.48 0.25 8.59
C THR A 65 0.65 -1.01 8.34
N PRO A 66 0.75 -2.01 9.25
CA PRO A 66 -0.11 -3.19 9.17
C PRO A 66 -1.60 -2.84 9.31
N ASP A 67 -1.94 -1.83 10.10
CA ASP A 67 -3.32 -1.39 10.30
C ASP A 67 -3.90 -0.83 9.01
N GLU A 68 -3.13 -0.06 8.26
CA GLU A 68 -3.56 0.47 6.96
C GLU A 68 -3.80 -0.68 5.97
N ARG A 69 -2.91 -1.66 5.95
CA ARG A 69 -3.09 -2.85 5.12
C ARG A 69 -4.39 -3.58 5.48
N LYS A 70 -4.63 -3.78 6.78
CA LYS A 70 -5.84 -4.44 7.25
C LYS A 70 -7.09 -3.65 6.86
N PHE A 71 -7.04 -2.34 7.03
CA PHE A 71 -8.16 -1.47 6.69
C PHE A 71 -8.49 -1.57 5.19
N TYR A 72 -7.48 -1.57 4.33
CA TYR A 72 -7.66 -1.74 2.89
C TYR A 72 -8.32 -3.09 2.58
N THR A 73 -7.90 -4.15 3.26
CA THR A 73 -8.47 -5.49 3.09
C THR A 73 -9.96 -5.49 3.43
N VAL A 74 -10.33 -4.83 4.52
CA VAL A 74 -11.73 -4.69 4.94
C VAL A 74 -12.52 -3.87 3.92
N LEU A 75 -11.97 -2.74 3.48
CA LEU A 75 -12.62 -1.88 2.47
C LEU A 75 -12.95 -2.66 1.20
N THR A 76 -11.97 -3.39 0.68
CA THR A 76 -12.14 -4.09 -0.60
C THR A 76 -12.94 -5.38 -0.47
N SER A 77 -13.27 -5.79 0.75
CA SER A 77 -14.20 -6.90 0.98
C SER A 77 -15.66 -6.45 0.80
N VAL A 78 -15.91 -5.15 0.81
CA VAL A 78 -17.25 -4.61 0.60
C VAL A 78 -17.63 -4.72 -0.87
N SER A 79 -18.85 -5.19 -1.13
CA SER A 79 -19.34 -5.32 -2.50
C SER A 79 -19.32 -3.96 -3.21
N GLY A 80 -18.76 -3.94 -4.41
CA GLY A 80 -18.63 -2.73 -5.21
C GLY A 80 -17.39 -1.92 -4.94
N VAL A 81 -16.55 -2.29 -3.97
CA VAL A 81 -15.30 -1.61 -3.69
C VAL A 81 -14.13 -2.47 -4.21
N GLY A 82 -13.65 -2.13 -5.39
CA GLY A 82 -12.47 -2.77 -5.96
C GLY A 82 -11.18 -2.06 -5.55
N PRO A 83 -10.03 -2.54 -6.04
CA PRO A 83 -8.73 -1.95 -5.68
C PRO A 83 -8.61 -0.46 -6.00
N LYS A 84 -9.11 -0.03 -7.15
CA LYS A 84 -9.02 1.37 -7.57
C LYS A 84 -9.75 2.30 -6.62
N LEU A 85 -10.99 1.96 -6.27
CA LEU A 85 -11.76 2.76 -5.31
C LEU A 85 -11.17 2.65 -3.91
N GLY A 86 -10.73 1.46 -3.50
CA GLY A 86 -10.07 1.26 -2.22
C GLY A 86 -8.84 2.15 -2.06
N MET A 87 -7.98 2.21 -3.06
CA MET A 87 -6.79 3.06 -3.04
C MET A 87 -7.15 4.54 -3.00
N LYS A 88 -8.20 4.93 -3.70
CA LYS A 88 -8.67 6.31 -3.68
C LYS A 88 -9.15 6.70 -2.28
N ILE A 89 -9.89 5.84 -1.62
CA ILE A 89 -10.34 6.07 -0.24
C ILE A 89 -9.14 6.18 0.70
N MET A 90 -8.20 5.25 0.60
CA MET A 90 -6.98 5.25 1.43
C MET A 90 -6.17 6.53 1.25
N SER A 91 -6.17 7.10 0.05
CA SER A 91 -5.43 8.33 -0.26
C SER A 91 -5.99 9.57 0.44
N HIS A 92 -7.20 9.50 0.92
CA HIS A 92 -7.87 10.61 1.60
C HIS A 92 -7.99 10.41 3.11
N MET A 93 -7.43 9.36 3.66
CA MET A 93 -7.53 9.07 5.10
C MET A 93 -6.17 9.22 5.78
N ALA A 94 -6.16 9.90 6.92
CA ALA A 94 -4.97 9.99 7.74
C ALA A 94 -4.71 8.66 8.46
N SER A 95 -3.43 8.35 8.67
CA SER A 95 -3.00 7.09 9.28
C SER A 95 -3.57 6.88 10.68
N ASP A 96 -3.63 7.94 11.48
CA ASP A 96 -4.18 7.86 12.85
C ASP A 96 -5.67 7.55 12.86
N VAL A 97 -6.43 8.06 11.88
CA VAL A 97 -7.85 7.77 11.73
C VAL A 97 -8.05 6.29 11.39
N ILE A 98 -7.23 5.76 10.51
CA ILE A 98 -7.28 4.36 10.11
C ILE A 98 -6.95 3.46 11.31
N THR A 99 -5.89 3.77 12.03
CA THR A 99 -5.48 3.01 13.21
C THR A 99 -6.60 2.98 14.26
N LYS A 100 -7.22 4.13 14.50
CA LYS A 100 -8.34 4.24 15.44
C LYS A 100 -9.52 3.37 15.00
N ALA A 101 -9.85 3.40 13.71
CA ALA A 101 -10.96 2.62 13.17
C ALA A 101 -10.72 1.10 13.36
N ILE A 102 -9.49 0.66 13.15
CA ILE A 102 -9.11 -0.74 13.34
C ILE A 102 -9.19 -1.14 14.82
N LEU A 103 -8.75 -0.28 15.73
CA LEU A 103 -8.82 -0.54 17.15
C LEU A 103 -10.26 -0.60 17.67
N GLU A 104 -11.13 0.26 17.16
CA GLU A 104 -12.54 0.29 17.54
C GLU A 104 -13.35 -0.88 16.99
N GLU A 105 -12.89 -1.50 15.92
CA GLU A 105 -13.51 -2.68 15.34
C GLU A 105 -13.47 -3.89 16.29
N ASN A 106 -12.50 -3.92 17.17
CA ASN A 106 -12.36 -4.98 18.15
C ASN A 106 -13.12 -4.65 19.44
#